data_fdcd5b15863d85e337a2f2d864198ff3
#
_entry.id   fdcd5b15863d85e337a2f2d864198ff3
#
_cell.length_a   1.000
_cell.length_b   1.000
_cell.length_c   1.000
_cell.angle_alpha   90.00
_cell.angle_beta   90.00
_cell.angle_gamma   90.00
#
_symmetry.space_group_name_H-M   'P 1'
#
loop_
_entity.id
_entity.type
_entity.pdbx_description
1 polymer ?
#
loop_
_entity_poly.entity_id
_entity_poly.type
_entity_poly.pdbx_seq_one_letter_code
_entity_poly.pdbx_strand_id
1 'polypeptide(L)'
;LRTQVYDRCGTAGEENPPGIFNLTAPTGTGKTLALLHFALRHCIRYHKRRIILVLPFLTLTEQSESVYQNIIPEILSDHSQSKLDEAGRELAARWDAPFIITTSVKFFESLFARRPTDCRKLHSIADSVILFDEAQSLPSHLIHATLQAVQTLCKDYGCSMVFSTATQPAFEVLPKLNWHPAEILPDHPQLYQRLRRTEVTWRLDAPVPLSIIAEEMSQQESVCAVVNLRRHARSLYELLKLLCEENSVFYLTTDLCPAHRTRTISIIKKRLQDKLPCHVVATQCIEAGVDLDFAVMYRALAPLEAVIQAAGRCNRNGLLPQPGQVVIFEPEDSGKLYPGDWYSKGAAVLKNMLANGPVDIHDPGHISEYYTRLFRHLEDDPALIKWLKAKDYVQVEDAYRLIDKQGIQVIVPYAGEEELYREISSQLRSDGVTAELMRQAAPITVATFDEAMLKLHGEPLFFPRRRQSVEASGYYLLLTGHESCYTSDMGLQFQETKPEDYML
;
A
#
# COMPACT_ATOMS: atom_id res chain seq x y z
N LEU A 1 3.00 18.38 -20.15
CA LEU A 1 3.25 16.97 -19.90
C LEU A 1 2.00 16.23 -19.42
N ARG A 2 1.36 16.70 -18.33
CA ARG A 2 0.10 16.08 -17.83
C ARG A 2 -0.97 16.03 -18.91
N THR A 3 -1.18 17.10 -19.67
CA THR A 3 -2.11 17.15 -20.79
C THR A 3 -1.75 16.12 -21.87
N GLN A 4 -0.46 16.00 -22.19
CA GLN A 4 0.01 15.01 -23.18
C GLN A 4 -0.33 13.56 -22.76
N VAL A 5 -0.09 13.20 -21.50
CA VAL A 5 -0.44 11.87 -20.96
C VAL A 5 -1.95 11.66 -20.96
N TYR A 6 -2.71 12.68 -20.55
CA TYR A 6 -4.18 12.66 -20.54
C TYR A 6 -4.75 12.43 -21.94
N ASP A 7 -4.29 13.19 -22.93
CA ASP A 7 -4.79 13.11 -24.32
C ASP A 7 -4.42 11.75 -24.96
N ARG A 8 -3.19 11.28 -24.75
CA ARG A 8 -2.74 9.97 -25.23
C ARG A 8 -3.58 8.82 -24.66
N CYS A 9 -3.91 8.88 -23.37
CA CYS A 9 -4.79 7.89 -22.75
C CYS A 9 -6.20 7.90 -23.36
N GLY A 10 -6.76 9.08 -23.63
CA GLY A 10 -8.05 9.20 -24.31
C GLY A 10 -8.05 8.60 -25.71
N THR A 11 -7.04 8.95 -26.53
CA THR A 11 -6.84 8.38 -27.87
C THR A 11 -6.69 6.86 -27.82
N ALA A 12 -5.85 6.34 -26.92
CA ALA A 12 -5.66 4.91 -26.78
C ALA A 12 -6.95 4.17 -26.36
N GLY A 13 -7.80 4.82 -25.54
CA GLY A 13 -9.09 4.26 -25.15
C GLY A 13 -10.06 4.12 -26.33
N GLU A 14 -9.99 4.98 -27.34
CA GLU A 14 -10.83 4.92 -28.55
C GLU A 14 -10.29 3.98 -29.62
N GLU A 15 -8.97 3.99 -29.84
CA GLU A 15 -8.35 3.32 -30.97
C GLU A 15 -7.98 1.86 -30.70
N ASN A 16 -7.62 1.52 -29.46
CA ASN A 16 -7.18 0.17 -29.12
C ASN A 16 -8.36 -0.77 -28.87
N PRO A 17 -8.43 -1.96 -29.48
CA PRO A 17 -9.47 -2.94 -29.20
C PRO A 17 -9.38 -3.46 -27.73
N PRO A 18 -10.47 -4.02 -27.19
CA PRO A 18 -10.46 -4.60 -25.84
C PRO A 18 -9.32 -5.58 -25.62
N GLY A 19 -8.66 -5.49 -24.47
CA GLY A 19 -7.49 -6.30 -24.17
C GLY A 19 -6.78 -5.89 -22.88
N ILE A 20 -5.50 -6.23 -22.81
CA ILE A 20 -4.64 -5.90 -21.66
C ILE A 20 -3.68 -4.78 -22.08
N PHE A 21 -3.58 -3.77 -21.22
CA PHE A 21 -2.79 -2.57 -21.46
C PHE A 21 -1.85 -2.28 -20.28
N ASN A 22 -0.70 -1.67 -20.62
CA ASN A 22 0.16 -1.02 -19.64
C ASN A 22 0.05 0.50 -19.76
N LEU A 23 0.03 1.19 -18.64
CA LEU A 23 0.25 2.63 -18.55
C LEU A 23 1.50 2.87 -17.73
N THR A 24 2.65 2.87 -18.39
CA THR A 24 3.95 3.09 -17.76
C THR A 24 4.25 4.58 -17.71
N ALA A 25 4.18 5.18 -16.52
CA ALA A 25 4.43 6.61 -16.39
C ALA A 25 4.99 6.97 -15.01
N PRO A 26 5.99 7.87 -14.93
CA PRO A 26 6.56 8.29 -13.65
C PRO A 26 5.52 8.96 -12.74
N THR A 27 5.85 9.08 -11.45
CA THR A 27 5.01 9.78 -10.47
C THR A 27 4.85 11.26 -10.85
N GLY A 28 3.67 11.83 -10.56
CA GLY A 28 3.39 13.25 -10.84
C GLY A 28 2.92 13.56 -12.26
N THR A 29 2.78 12.57 -13.15
CA THR A 29 2.26 12.73 -14.53
C THR A 29 0.75 12.89 -14.64
N GLY A 30 0.00 12.75 -13.54
CA GLY A 30 -1.46 12.84 -13.55
C GLY A 30 -2.15 11.55 -13.99
N LYS A 31 -1.53 10.39 -13.72
CA LYS A 31 -2.06 9.03 -14.04
C LYS A 31 -3.53 8.85 -13.67
N THR A 32 -3.94 9.30 -12.50
CA THR A 32 -5.31 9.14 -11.98
C THR A 32 -6.36 9.63 -12.97
N LEU A 33 -6.25 10.88 -13.46
CA LEU A 33 -7.18 11.43 -14.43
C LEU A 33 -7.00 10.86 -15.84
N ALA A 34 -5.77 10.52 -16.21
CA ALA A 34 -5.46 9.91 -17.50
C ALA A 34 -6.07 8.49 -17.62
N LEU A 35 -6.01 7.69 -16.54
CA LEU A 35 -6.69 6.38 -16.45
C LEU A 35 -8.21 6.52 -16.60
N LEU A 36 -8.81 7.49 -15.92
CA LEU A 36 -10.24 7.76 -16.07
C LEU A 36 -10.60 8.13 -17.52
N HIS A 37 -9.79 8.97 -18.15
CA HIS A 37 -10.01 9.37 -19.54
C HIS A 37 -9.94 8.18 -20.49
N PHE A 38 -8.93 7.31 -20.36
CA PHE A 38 -8.88 6.05 -21.08
C PHE A 38 -10.15 5.24 -20.90
N ALA A 39 -10.54 5.00 -19.63
CA ALA A 39 -11.65 4.13 -19.31
C ALA A 39 -12.99 4.64 -19.85
N LEU A 40 -13.26 5.94 -19.72
CA LEU A 40 -14.49 6.56 -20.24
C LEU A 40 -14.56 6.46 -21.76
N ARG A 41 -13.47 6.78 -22.49
CA ARG A 41 -13.42 6.67 -23.95
C ARG A 41 -13.58 5.22 -24.40
N HIS A 42 -12.92 4.30 -23.70
CA HIS A 42 -13.00 2.87 -24.00
C HIS A 42 -14.41 2.29 -23.74
N CYS A 43 -15.06 2.71 -22.64
CA CYS A 43 -16.45 2.34 -22.36
C CYS A 43 -17.40 2.81 -23.46
N ILE A 44 -17.29 4.07 -23.89
CA ILE A 44 -18.14 4.62 -24.96
C ILE A 44 -17.90 3.88 -26.28
N ARG A 45 -16.64 3.69 -26.68
CA ARG A 45 -16.25 3.09 -27.96
C ARG A 45 -16.66 1.63 -28.08
N TYR A 46 -16.51 0.86 -26.98
CA TYR A 46 -16.71 -0.61 -26.97
C TYR A 46 -17.91 -1.04 -26.14
N HIS A 47 -18.79 -0.12 -25.77
CA HIS A 47 -20.04 -0.35 -25.04
C HIS A 47 -19.84 -1.15 -23.74
N LYS A 48 -18.75 -0.86 -23.00
CA LYS A 48 -18.50 -1.51 -21.71
C LYS A 48 -19.49 -1.01 -20.65
N ARG A 49 -19.86 -1.91 -19.74
CA ARG A 49 -20.95 -1.63 -18.77
C ARG A 49 -20.51 -0.77 -17.61
N ARG A 50 -19.24 -0.89 -17.18
CA ARG A 50 -18.75 -0.23 -15.97
C ARG A 50 -17.24 -0.09 -15.95
N ILE A 51 -16.78 0.75 -15.03
CA ILE A 51 -15.38 0.94 -14.72
C ILE A 51 -15.12 0.43 -13.30
N ILE A 52 -14.09 -0.39 -13.11
CA ILE A 52 -13.66 -0.90 -11.80
C ILE A 52 -12.23 -0.42 -11.56
N LEU A 53 -12.05 0.48 -10.59
CA LEU A 53 -10.74 0.93 -10.13
C LEU A 53 -10.28 0.05 -8.97
N VAL A 54 -9.16 -0.62 -9.17
CA VAL A 54 -8.56 -1.54 -8.20
C VAL A 54 -7.27 -0.93 -7.66
N LEU A 55 -7.19 -0.74 -6.36
CA LEU A 55 -6.09 -0.09 -5.65
C LEU A 55 -5.47 -1.05 -4.61
N PRO A 56 -4.14 -1.02 -4.41
CA PRO A 56 -3.49 -1.96 -3.49
C PRO A 56 -3.74 -1.66 -2.02
N PHE A 57 -3.94 -0.39 -1.65
CA PHE A 57 -4.00 0.06 -0.27
C PHE A 57 -5.21 0.95 0.00
N LEU A 58 -5.76 0.85 1.22
CA LEU A 58 -6.91 1.64 1.67
C LEU A 58 -6.67 3.16 1.61
N THR A 59 -5.47 3.62 1.96
CA THR A 59 -5.10 5.04 1.91
C THR A 59 -5.16 5.61 0.49
N LEU A 60 -4.77 4.82 -0.52
CA LEU A 60 -4.93 5.18 -1.93
C LEU A 60 -6.39 5.21 -2.35
N THR A 61 -7.22 4.32 -1.79
CA THR A 61 -8.65 4.25 -2.09
C THR A 61 -9.35 5.53 -1.64
N GLU A 62 -9.13 5.98 -0.41
CA GLU A 62 -9.70 7.22 0.13
C GLU A 62 -9.27 8.46 -0.66
N GLN A 63 -7.97 8.54 -1.01
CA GLN A 63 -7.45 9.65 -1.81
C GLN A 63 -8.06 9.67 -3.22
N SER A 64 -8.13 8.52 -3.87
CA SER A 64 -8.69 8.41 -5.23
C SER A 64 -10.19 8.68 -5.22
N GLU A 65 -10.91 8.20 -4.21
CA GLU A 65 -12.33 8.47 -4.02
C GLU A 65 -12.61 9.97 -3.95
N SER A 66 -11.86 10.72 -3.15
CA SER A 66 -12.02 12.17 -3.04
C SER A 66 -11.79 12.91 -4.37
N VAL A 67 -10.86 12.42 -5.21
CA VAL A 67 -10.62 13.01 -6.54
C VAL A 67 -11.76 12.68 -7.50
N TYR A 68 -12.23 11.44 -7.52
CA TYR A 68 -13.24 11.00 -8.48
C TYR A 68 -14.67 11.44 -8.12
N GLN A 69 -15.00 11.58 -6.83
CA GLN A 69 -16.31 12.10 -6.37
C GLN A 69 -16.63 13.50 -6.89
N ASN A 70 -15.60 14.31 -7.16
CA ASN A 70 -15.77 15.64 -7.76
C ASN A 70 -16.12 15.58 -9.27
N ILE A 71 -15.99 14.41 -9.92
CA ILE A 71 -16.14 14.24 -11.37
C ILE A 71 -17.29 13.29 -11.68
N ILE A 72 -17.46 12.24 -10.89
CA ILE A 72 -18.40 11.15 -11.09
C ILE A 72 -19.45 11.21 -9.99
N PRO A 73 -20.74 11.40 -10.30
CA PRO A 73 -21.78 11.55 -9.28
C PRO A 73 -22.10 10.26 -8.53
N GLU A 74 -21.92 9.10 -9.15
CA GLU A 74 -22.27 7.80 -8.58
C GLU A 74 -21.06 6.89 -8.52
N ILE A 75 -20.40 6.86 -7.36
CA ILE A 75 -19.27 5.99 -7.07
C ILE A 75 -19.67 5.02 -5.97
N LEU A 76 -19.45 3.73 -6.20
CA LEU A 76 -19.53 2.70 -5.19
C LEU A 76 -18.12 2.38 -4.67
N SER A 77 -17.82 2.77 -3.44
CA SER A 77 -16.59 2.39 -2.75
C SER A 77 -16.82 1.12 -1.94
N ASP A 78 -16.19 0.01 -2.34
CA ASP A 78 -16.32 -1.29 -1.68
C ASP A 78 -14.96 -1.79 -1.15
N HIS A 79 -14.66 -1.43 0.08
CA HIS A 79 -13.47 -1.87 0.83
C HIS A 79 -13.80 -2.08 2.32
N SER A 80 -12.86 -2.56 3.11
CA SER A 80 -13.10 -2.96 4.51
C SER A 80 -13.54 -1.81 5.44
N GLN A 81 -13.24 -0.56 5.07
CA GLN A 81 -13.60 0.64 5.84
C GLN A 81 -14.73 1.47 5.23
N SER A 82 -15.37 1.00 4.15
CA SER A 82 -16.45 1.72 3.48
C SER A 82 -17.65 1.94 4.42
N LYS A 83 -18.09 3.19 4.52
CA LYS A 83 -19.31 3.57 5.26
C LYS A 83 -20.50 3.55 4.32
N LEU A 84 -21.05 2.36 4.06
CA LEU A 84 -22.20 2.18 3.19
C LEU A 84 -23.49 2.11 4.01
N ASP A 85 -24.53 2.82 3.57
CA ASP A 85 -25.90 2.64 4.03
C ASP A 85 -26.47 1.28 3.55
N GLU A 86 -27.72 0.99 3.84
CA GLU A 86 -28.35 -0.28 3.46
C GLU A 86 -28.38 -0.47 1.94
N ALA A 87 -28.76 0.56 1.19
CA ALA A 87 -28.79 0.54 -0.26
C ALA A 87 -27.38 0.37 -0.85
N GLY A 88 -26.39 1.09 -0.32
CA GLY A 88 -24.98 0.95 -0.72
C GLY A 88 -24.43 -0.47 -0.45
N ARG A 89 -24.84 -1.13 0.64
CA ARG A 89 -24.46 -2.52 0.93
C ARG A 89 -25.06 -3.51 -0.07
N GLU A 90 -26.28 -3.31 -0.51
CA GLU A 90 -26.90 -4.14 -1.56
C GLU A 90 -26.18 -3.98 -2.90
N LEU A 91 -25.83 -2.75 -3.29
CA LEU A 91 -25.02 -2.47 -4.48
C LEU A 91 -23.63 -3.09 -4.38
N ALA A 92 -22.97 -2.97 -3.21
CA ALA A 92 -21.65 -3.54 -2.96
C ALA A 92 -21.67 -5.08 -2.98
N ALA A 93 -22.73 -5.72 -2.55
CA ALA A 93 -22.88 -7.18 -2.60
C ALA A 93 -22.86 -7.73 -4.03
N ARG A 94 -23.26 -6.93 -5.02
CA ARG A 94 -23.34 -7.34 -6.45
C ARG A 94 -22.43 -6.54 -7.37
N TRP A 95 -21.83 -5.44 -6.85
CA TRP A 95 -21.11 -4.46 -7.66
C TRP A 95 -21.96 -3.87 -8.79
N ASP A 96 -23.21 -3.56 -8.47
CA ASP A 96 -24.17 -3.03 -9.44
C ASP A 96 -24.14 -1.49 -9.47
N ALA A 97 -23.02 -0.94 -9.88
CA ALA A 97 -22.78 0.48 -10.05
C ALA A 97 -21.95 0.74 -11.31
N PRO A 98 -22.09 1.91 -11.96
CA PRO A 98 -21.32 2.23 -13.16
C PRO A 98 -19.83 2.47 -12.90
N PHE A 99 -19.50 2.96 -11.70
CA PHE A 99 -18.12 3.19 -11.28
C PHE A 99 -17.88 2.59 -9.88
N ILE A 100 -16.91 1.70 -9.78
CA ILE A 100 -16.58 0.98 -8.55
C ILE A 100 -15.14 1.26 -8.18
N ILE A 101 -14.89 1.61 -6.93
CA ILE A 101 -13.55 1.69 -6.34
C ILE A 101 -13.42 0.58 -5.32
N THR A 102 -12.38 -0.24 -5.44
CA THR A 102 -12.17 -1.38 -4.55
C THR A 102 -10.68 -1.64 -4.32
N THR A 103 -10.37 -2.53 -3.38
CA THR A 103 -8.99 -2.96 -3.14
C THR A 103 -8.62 -4.19 -3.97
N SER A 104 -7.32 -4.36 -4.26
CA SER A 104 -6.79 -5.57 -4.92
C SER A 104 -7.18 -6.84 -4.16
N VAL A 105 -7.14 -6.80 -2.83
CA VAL A 105 -7.58 -7.91 -1.98
C VAL A 105 -9.01 -8.30 -2.32
N LYS A 106 -9.94 -7.35 -2.25
CA LYS A 106 -11.36 -7.63 -2.46
C LYS A 106 -11.67 -8.01 -3.90
N PHE A 107 -11.01 -7.40 -4.87
CA PHE A 107 -11.19 -7.72 -6.29
C PHE A 107 -10.75 -9.14 -6.59
N PHE A 108 -9.50 -9.48 -6.31
CA PHE A 108 -8.96 -10.79 -6.67
C PHE A 108 -9.52 -11.91 -5.81
N GLU A 109 -9.71 -11.71 -4.50
CA GLU A 109 -10.35 -12.72 -3.67
C GLU A 109 -11.79 -13.01 -4.10
N SER A 110 -12.52 -12.02 -4.66
CA SER A 110 -13.85 -12.27 -5.25
C SER A 110 -13.80 -13.17 -6.48
N LEU A 111 -12.70 -13.15 -7.28
CA LEU A 111 -12.53 -14.02 -8.44
C LEU A 111 -12.34 -15.49 -8.05
N PHE A 112 -11.75 -15.75 -6.89
CA PHE A 112 -11.42 -17.09 -6.40
C PHE A 112 -12.32 -17.54 -5.25
N ALA A 113 -13.40 -16.80 -4.98
CA ALA A 113 -14.35 -17.12 -3.93
C ALA A 113 -15.18 -18.38 -4.26
N ARG A 114 -15.53 -19.14 -3.21
CA ARG A 114 -16.42 -20.32 -3.29
C ARG A 114 -17.83 -20.04 -2.79
N ARG A 115 -17.99 -19.02 -1.95
CA ARG A 115 -19.27 -18.68 -1.34
C ARG A 115 -20.18 -17.98 -2.35
N PRO A 116 -21.44 -18.42 -2.52
CA PRO A 116 -22.36 -17.79 -3.47
C PRO A 116 -22.54 -16.28 -3.25
N THR A 117 -22.45 -15.81 -2.00
CA THR A 117 -22.52 -14.41 -1.64
C THR A 117 -21.40 -13.59 -2.27
N ASP A 118 -20.19 -14.12 -2.28
CA ASP A 118 -18.99 -13.45 -2.76
C ASP A 118 -18.86 -13.57 -4.28
N CYS A 119 -19.33 -14.70 -4.85
CA CYS A 119 -19.40 -14.94 -6.29
C CYS A 119 -20.41 -14.04 -7.02
N ARG A 120 -21.34 -13.35 -6.33
CA ARG A 120 -22.32 -12.46 -6.95
C ARG A 120 -21.67 -11.33 -7.76
N LYS A 121 -20.45 -10.95 -7.42
CA LYS A 121 -19.71 -9.86 -8.09
C LYS A 121 -19.20 -10.28 -9.48
N LEU A 122 -19.02 -11.58 -9.75
CA LEU A 122 -18.42 -12.07 -10.99
C LEU A 122 -19.18 -11.62 -12.24
N HIS A 123 -20.52 -11.60 -12.21
CA HIS A 123 -21.31 -11.15 -13.34
C HIS A 123 -21.14 -9.64 -13.62
N SER A 124 -20.79 -8.88 -12.59
CA SER A 124 -20.54 -7.43 -12.69
C SER A 124 -19.11 -7.12 -13.15
N ILE A 125 -18.18 -8.03 -12.96
CA ILE A 125 -16.82 -7.90 -13.48
C ILE A 125 -16.79 -8.09 -15.00
N ALA A 126 -17.63 -8.99 -15.53
CA ALA A 126 -17.73 -9.22 -16.97
C ALA A 126 -18.09 -7.92 -17.73
N ASP A 127 -17.50 -7.77 -18.91
CA ASP A 127 -17.72 -6.66 -19.83
C ASP A 127 -17.44 -5.27 -19.20
N SER A 128 -16.42 -5.19 -18.36
CA SER A 128 -15.98 -3.97 -17.69
C SER A 128 -14.60 -3.52 -18.14
N VAL A 129 -14.28 -2.24 -17.85
CA VAL A 129 -12.92 -1.69 -17.91
C VAL A 129 -12.35 -1.71 -16.49
N ILE A 130 -11.28 -2.46 -16.30
CA ILE A 130 -10.63 -2.64 -15.01
C ILE A 130 -9.33 -1.86 -15.00
N LEU A 131 -9.21 -0.92 -14.08
CA LEU A 131 -8.03 -0.09 -13.89
C LEU A 131 -7.30 -0.59 -12.64
N PHE A 132 -6.13 -1.20 -12.82
CA PHE A 132 -5.31 -1.69 -11.73
C PHE A 132 -4.12 -0.76 -11.53
N ASP A 133 -4.15 0.03 -10.47
CA ASP A 133 -3.06 0.96 -10.15
C ASP A 133 -2.04 0.29 -9.22
N GLU A 134 -0.76 0.67 -9.35
CA GLU A 134 0.39 0.12 -8.64
C GLU A 134 0.56 -1.41 -8.84
N ALA A 135 0.67 -1.83 -10.12
CA ALA A 135 0.75 -3.24 -10.54
C ALA A 135 1.88 -4.05 -9.86
N GLN A 136 2.96 -3.39 -9.42
CA GLN A 136 4.07 -4.02 -8.69
C GLN A 136 3.69 -4.53 -7.29
N SER A 137 2.52 -4.14 -6.79
CA SER A 137 2.03 -4.57 -5.46
C SER A 137 1.45 -5.99 -5.44
N LEU A 138 1.34 -6.65 -6.59
CA LEU A 138 0.84 -8.03 -6.66
C LEU A 138 1.76 -9.00 -5.89
N PRO A 139 1.20 -9.86 -5.01
CA PRO A 139 1.99 -10.82 -4.25
C PRO A 139 2.70 -11.82 -5.18
N SER A 140 3.99 -12.01 -4.95
CA SER A 140 4.83 -12.86 -5.81
C SER A 140 4.31 -14.29 -5.98
N HIS A 141 3.87 -14.93 -4.90
CA HIS A 141 3.37 -16.30 -4.91
C HIS A 141 2.03 -16.49 -5.64
N LEU A 142 1.29 -15.41 -5.91
CA LEU A 142 0.00 -15.42 -6.62
C LEU A 142 0.07 -14.88 -8.05
N ILE A 143 1.22 -14.37 -8.50
CA ILE A 143 1.35 -13.65 -9.77
C ILE A 143 0.82 -14.48 -10.95
N HIS A 144 1.24 -15.74 -11.11
CA HIS A 144 0.81 -16.58 -12.23
C HIS A 144 -0.70 -16.82 -12.23
N ALA A 145 -1.28 -17.20 -11.09
CA ALA A 145 -2.72 -17.43 -10.96
C ALA A 145 -3.52 -16.15 -11.26
N THR A 146 -3.04 -15.02 -10.74
CA THR A 146 -3.64 -13.70 -10.96
C THR A 146 -3.63 -13.30 -12.44
N LEU A 147 -2.47 -13.39 -13.10
CA LEU A 147 -2.34 -13.00 -14.51
C LEU A 147 -3.10 -13.94 -15.45
N GLN A 148 -3.19 -15.24 -15.12
CA GLN A 148 -4.05 -16.18 -15.86
C GLN A 148 -5.54 -15.82 -15.72
N ALA A 149 -5.99 -15.44 -14.52
CA ALA A 149 -7.36 -14.98 -14.30
C ALA A 149 -7.64 -13.70 -15.11
N VAL A 150 -6.70 -12.74 -15.13
CA VAL A 150 -6.81 -11.53 -15.95
C VAL A 150 -6.92 -11.84 -17.44
N GLN A 151 -6.08 -12.75 -17.96
CA GLN A 151 -6.17 -13.17 -19.35
C GLN A 151 -7.55 -13.78 -19.68
N THR A 152 -8.07 -14.60 -18.77
CA THR A 152 -9.40 -15.20 -18.91
C THR A 152 -10.50 -14.14 -18.92
N LEU A 153 -10.44 -13.15 -18.00
CA LEU A 153 -11.40 -12.03 -17.97
C LEU A 153 -11.39 -11.23 -19.26
N CYS A 154 -10.23 -10.95 -19.81
CA CYS A 154 -10.13 -10.19 -21.05
C CYS A 154 -10.55 -11.00 -22.29
N LYS A 155 -10.14 -12.29 -22.35
CA LYS A 155 -10.39 -13.13 -23.52
C LYS A 155 -11.83 -13.65 -23.57
N ASP A 156 -12.37 -14.13 -22.43
CA ASP A 156 -13.60 -14.92 -22.40
C ASP A 156 -14.79 -14.14 -21.83
N TYR A 157 -14.53 -13.07 -21.06
CA TYR A 157 -15.57 -12.28 -20.38
C TYR A 157 -15.65 -10.84 -20.87
N GLY A 158 -14.98 -10.52 -21.98
CA GLY A 158 -15.08 -9.20 -22.61
C GLY A 158 -14.53 -8.04 -21.79
N CYS A 159 -13.65 -8.27 -20.81
CA CYS A 159 -13.04 -7.20 -20.04
C CYS A 159 -11.92 -6.52 -20.82
N SER A 160 -11.62 -5.27 -20.43
CA SER A 160 -10.33 -4.64 -20.74
C SER A 160 -9.64 -4.29 -19.43
N MET A 161 -8.32 -4.51 -19.33
CA MET A 161 -7.57 -4.24 -18.11
C MET A 161 -6.35 -3.37 -18.38
N VAL A 162 -6.19 -2.32 -17.56
CA VAL A 162 -5.03 -1.41 -17.61
C VAL A 162 -4.22 -1.57 -16.35
N PHE A 163 -2.96 -1.97 -16.48
CA PHE A 163 -1.97 -1.95 -15.40
C PHE A 163 -1.23 -0.62 -15.40
N SER A 164 -1.44 0.18 -14.38
CA SER A 164 -0.82 1.50 -14.21
C SER A 164 0.25 1.44 -13.14
N THR A 165 1.44 1.94 -13.45
CA THR A 165 2.53 2.02 -12.47
C THR A 165 3.66 2.94 -12.95
N ALA A 166 4.48 3.40 -12.00
CA ALA A 166 5.77 4.02 -12.32
C ALA A 166 6.90 3.00 -12.46
N THR A 167 6.69 1.75 -12.05
CA THR A 167 7.70 0.69 -12.04
C THR A 167 7.08 -0.57 -12.65
N GLN A 168 6.93 -0.57 -13.98
CA GLN A 168 6.24 -1.64 -14.69
C GLN A 168 6.97 -2.97 -14.50
N PRO A 169 6.33 -3.97 -13.85
CA PRO A 169 6.91 -5.30 -13.74
C PRO A 169 7.00 -5.98 -15.12
N ALA A 170 8.11 -6.62 -15.39
CA ALA A 170 8.36 -7.35 -16.64
C ALA A 170 7.60 -8.72 -16.64
N PHE A 171 6.27 -8.70 -16.60
CA PHE A 171 5.47 -9.93 -16.55
C PHE A 171 5.59 -10.78 -17.82
N GLU A 172 6.05 -10.20 -18.93
CA GLU A 172 6.33 -10.89 -20.19
C GLU A 172 7.44 -11.94 -20.10
N VAL A 173 8.33 -11.82 -19.11
CA VAL A 173 9.40 -12.82 -18.89
C VAL A 173 8.92 -14.05 -18.12
N LEU A 174 7.70 -14.03 -17.58
CA LEU A 174 7.18 -15.14 -16.79
C LEU A 174 6.90 -16.36 -17.69
N PRO A 175 7.45 -17.53 -17.36
CA PRO A 175 7.25 -18.72 -18.17
C PRO A 175 5.77 -19.15 -18.15
N LYS A 176 5.31 -19.77 -19.22
CA LYS A 176 3.94 -20.30 -19.39
C LYS A 176 2.83 -19.25 -19.46
N LEU A 177 3.14 -17.98 -19.43
CA LEU A 177 2.21 -16.88 -19.67
C LEU A 177 2.51 -16.28 -21.04
N ASN A 178 1.49 -16.23 -21.89
CA ASN A 178 1.56 -15.47 -23.17
C ASN A 178 1.12 -14.04 -22.87
N TRP A 179 1.99 -13.26 -22.19
CA TRP A 179 1.66 -11.94 -21.66
C TRP A 179 2.24 -10.85 -22.55
N HIS A 180 1.38 -10.20 -23.32
CA HIS A 180 1.76 -9.13 -24.23
C HIS A 180 0.77 -7.96 -24.15
N PRO A 181 0.84 -7.14 -23.09
CA PRO A 181 -0.01 -5.95 -22.96
C PRO A 181 0.40 -4.90 -23.98
N ALA A 182 -0.57 -4.13 -24.48
CA ALA A 182 -0.28 -2.96 -25.31
C ALA A 182 0.13 -1.78 -24.41
N GLU A 183 1.28 -1.16 -24.70
CA GLU A 183 1.71 0.04 -23.96
C GLU A 183 0.96 1.28 -24.47
N ILE A 184 0.26 1.98 -23.57
CA ILE A 184 -0.50 3.20 -23.87
C ILE A 184 0.43 4.37 -24.19
N LEU A 185 1.59 4.42 -23.55
CA LEU A 185 2.60 5.47 -23.71
C LEU A 185 3.92 4.89 -24.22
N PRO A 186 4.06 4.58 -25.51
CA PRO A 186 5.29 3.98 -26.03
C PRO A 186 6.50 4.90 -25.90
N ASP A 187 6.27 6.20 -25.75
CA ASP A 187 7.30 7.22 -25.52
C ASP A 187 7.60 7.48 -24.03
N HIS A 188 7.13 6.59 -23.13
CA HIS A 188 7.35 6.73 -21.68
C HIS A 188 8.83 6.89 -21.27
N PRO A 189 9.87 6.34 -21.93
CA PRO A 189 11.25 6.57 -21.53
C PRO A 189 11.63 8.06 -21.55
N GLN A 190 11.11 8.82 -22.53
CA GLN A 190 11.32 10.26 -22.59
C GLN A 190 10.65 11.01 -21.43
N LEU A 191 9.51 10.49 -20.93
CA LEU A 191 8.83 11.08 -19.78
C LEU A 191 9.66 10.94 -18.50
N TYR A 192 10.33 9.80 -18.31
CA TYR A 192 11.23 9.58 -17.18
C TYR A 192 12.40 10.57 -17.19
N GLN A 193 13.04 10.77 -18.33
CA GLN A 193 14.14 11.74 -18.48
C GLN A 193 13.68 13.18 -18.19
N ARG A 194 12.51 13.59 -18.72
CA ARG A 194 11.96 14.95 -18.52
C ARG A 194 11.50 15.21 -17.10
N LEU A 195 11.18 14.18 -16.34
CA LEU A 195 10.72 14.27 -14.94
C LEU A 195 11.81 13.89 -13.94
N ARG A 196 13.05 13.83 -14.37
CA ARG A 196 14.18 13.63 -13.46
C ARG A 196 14.30 14.83 -12.52
N ARG A 197 13.95 14.61 -11.26
CA ARG A 197 13.87 15.65 -10.21
C ARG A 197 14.74 15.34 -9.01
N THR A 198 15.39 14.17 -9.00
CA THR A 198 16.17 13.68 -7.87
C THR A 198 17.52 13.16 -8.34
N GLU A 199 18.49 13.28 -7.46
CA GLU A 199 19.78 12.60 -7.55
C GLU A 199 19.87 11.56 -6.45
N VAL A 200 20.35 10.34 -6.82
CA VAL A 200 20.46 9.22 -5.90
C VAL A 200 21.91 8.96 -5.56
N THR A 201 22.22 8.94 -4.27
CA THR A 201 23.51 8.54 -3.72
C THR A 201 23.38 7.15 -3.10
N TRP A 202 24.13 6.19 -3.61
CA TRP A 202 24.17 4.82 -3.10
C TRP A 202 25.30 4.69 -2.05
N ARG A 203 24.92 4.71 -0.78
CA ARG A 203 25.86 4.59 0.34
C ARG A 203 25.80 3.16 0.91
N LEU A 204 26.38 2.21 0.16
CA LEU A 204 26.28 0.78 0.41
C LEU A 204 27.65 0.08 0.60
N ASP A 205 28.74 0.85 0.67
CA ASP A 205 30.10 0.32 0.89
C ASP A 205 30.23 -0.33 2.27
N ALA A 206 29.53 0.20 3.27
CA ALA A 206 29.45 -0.36 4.62
C ALA A 206 28.06 -0.04 5.24
N PRO A 207 27.55 -0.88 6.16
CA PRO A 207 26.41 -0.56 6.97
C PRO A 207 26.61 0.75 7.74
N VAL A 208 25.55 1.53 7.90
CA VAL A 208 25.57 2.88 8.50
C VAL A 208 24.80 2.86 9.82
N PRO A 209 25.41 3.28 10.94
CA PRO A 209 24.73 3.48 12.21
C PRO A 209 23.58 4.48 12.08
N LEU A 210 22.43 4.21 12.71
CA LEU A 210 21.29 5.12 12.68
C LEU A 210 21.59 6.47 13.37
N SER A 211 22.55 6.54 14.29
CA SER A 211 23.03 7.77 14.91
C SER A 211 23.62 8.74 13.88
N ILE A 212 24.41 8.22 12.92
CA ILE A 212 24.98 9.05 11.84
C ILE A 212 23.86 9.57 10.93
N ILE A 213 22.87 8.72 10.60
CA ILE A 213 21.71 9.17 9.82
C ILE A 213 20.92 10.26 10.58
N ALA A 214 20.73 10.11 11.90
CA ALA A 214 20.06 11.12 12.72
C ALA A 214 20.82 12.44 12.74
N GLU A 215 22.15 12.42 12.89
CA GLU A 215 22.99 13.61 12.84
C GLU A 215 22.89 14.32 11.49
N GLU A 216 22.98 13.60 10.38
CA GLU A 216 22.86 14.17 9.03
C GLU A 216 21.45 14.74 8.80
N MET A 217 20.40 14.06 9.25
CA MET A 217 19.03 14.55 9.14
C MET A 217 18.80 15.82 9.96
N SER A 218 19.38 15.92 11.14
CA SER A 218 19.22 17.08 12.02
C SER A 218 19.76 18.39 11.42
N GLN A 219 20.64 18.30 10.43
CA GLN A 219 21.19 19.43 9.69
C GLN A 219 20.28 19.90 8.54
N GLN A 220 19.20 19.20 8.26
CA GLN A 220 18.28 19.49 7.17
C GLN A 220 17.03 20.22 7.69
N GLU A 221 16.52 21.19 6.96
CA GLU A 221 15.25 21.86 7.30
C GLU A 221 14.03 20.96 7.00
N SER A 222 14.09 20.19 5.90
CA SER A 222 13.00 19.34 5.43
C SER A 222 13.54 17.99 4.94
N VAL A 223 13.34 16.96 5.74
CA VAL A 223 13.90 15.62 5.48
C VAL A 223 12.97 14.52 5.92
N CYS A 224 12.99 13.43 5.16
CA CYS A 224 12.29 12.20 5.55
C CYS A 224 13.22 10.99 5.44
N ALA A 225 13.24 10.14 6.45
CA ALA A 225 13.85 8.82 6.38
C ALA A 225 12.78 7.74 6.31
N VAL A 226 12.93 6.83 5.34
CA VAL A 226 12.08 5.65 5.23
C VAL A 226 12.92 4.41 5.50
N VAL A 227 12.56 3.69 6.56
CA VAL A 227 13.25 2.46 6.98
C VAL A 227 12.32 1.24 6.84
N ASN A 228 12.91 0.04 6.77
CA ASN A 228 12.15 -1.17 6.47
C ASN A 228 11.39 -1.74 7.68
N LEU A 229 11.86 -1.48 8.89
CA LEU A 229 11.35 -2.09 10.11
C LEU A 229 10.95 -1.03 11.14
N ARG A 230 9.87 -1.28 11.87
CA ARG A 230 9.37 -0.38 12.92
C ARG A 230 10.39 -0.10 14.02
N ARG A 231 11.20 -1.13 14.42
CA ARG A 231 12.26 -0.92 15.40
C ARG A 231 13.31 0.09 14.94
N HIS A 232 13.72 0.07 13.65
CA HIS A 232 14.64 1.07 13.10
C HIS A 232 14.00 2.46 13.07
N ALA A 233 12.71 2.54 12.74
CA ALA A 233 11.98 3.80 12.77
C ALA A 233 11.92 4.38 14.19
N ARG A 234 11.66 3.53 15.19
CA ARG A 234 11.65 3.94 16.61
C ARG A 234 13.02 4.48 17.03
N SER A 235 14.08 3.69 16.83
CA SER A 235 15.42 4.09 17.22
C SER A 235 15.85 5.40 16.55
N LEU A 236 15.59 5.56 15.26
CA LEU A 236 15.91 6.79 14.54
C LEU A 236 15.09 7.99 15.03
N TYR A 237 13.81 7.79 15.32
CA TYR A 237 12.94 8.83 15.88
C TYR A 237 13.42 9.31 17.26
N GLU A 238 13.77 8.39 18.15
CA GLU A 238 14.30 8.68 19.48
C GLU A 238 15.62 9.46 19.40
N LEU A 239 16.53 9.08 18.49
CA LEU A 239 17.77 9.81 18.25
C LEU A 239 17.51 11.24 17.74
N LEU A 240 16.58 11.43 16.81
CA LEU A 240 16.24 12.76 16.30
C LEU A 240 15.59 13.66 17.35
N LYS A 241 14.77 13.10 18.26
CA LYS A 241 14.22 13.89 19.40
C LYS A 241 15.29 14.45 20.32
N LEU A 242 16.47 13.84 20.37
CA LEU A 242 17.60 14.38 21.14
C LEU A 242 18.35 15.48 20.42
N LEU A 243 18.25 15.55 19.08
CA LEU A 243 19.04 16.45 18.24
C LEU A 243 18.23 17.65 17.70
N CYS A 244 16.90 17.52 17.64
CA CYS A 244 16.02 18.49 17.01
C CYS A 244 14.97 19.01 18.01
N GLU A 245 14.31 20.10 17.66
CA GLU A 245 13.16 20.60 18.43
C GLU A 245 12.01 19.56 18.43
N GLU A 246 11.44 19.31 19.58
CA GLU A 246 10.40 18.28 19.77
C GLU A 246 9.23 18.38 18.76
N ASN A 247 8.78 19.59 18.48
CA ASN A 247 7.67 19.83 17.54
C ASN A 247 8.06 19.69 16.05
N SER A 248 9.32 19.44 15.74
CA SER A 248 9.81 19.30 14.36
C SER A 248 9.98 17.83 13.92
N VAL A 249 9.92 16.88 14.85
CA VAL A 249 10.18 15.46 14.60
C VAL A 249 8.88 14.67 14.60
N PHE A 250 8.66 13.87 13.55
CA PHE A 250 7.43 13.10 13.35
C PHE A 250 7.73 11.63 13.09
N TYR A 251 6.94 10.77 13.73
CA TYR A 251 6.93 9.33 13.54
C TYR A 251 5.72 8.91 12.70
N LEU A 252 5.93 8.24 11.59
CA LEU A 252 4.86 7.84 10.68
C LEU A 252 4.99 6.38 10.29
N THR A 253 4.32 5.52 11.05
CA THR A 253 4.32 4.07 10.85
C THR A 253 2.92 3.48 11.04
N THR A 254 2.81 2.17 10.88
CA THR A 254 1.58 1.43 11.17
C THR A 254 1.33 1.20 12.67
N ASP A 255 2.20 1.67 13.55
CA ASP A 255 1.94 1.72 15.00
C ASP A 255 0.94 2.82 15.36
N LEU A 256 0.79 3.83 14.51
CA LEU A 256 -0.27 4.84 14.62
C LEU A 256 -1.58 4.28 14.07
N CYS A 257 -2.69 4.48 14.77
CA CYS A 257 -4.02 4.19 14.21
C CYS A 257 -4.34 5.13 13.01
N PRO A 258 -5.30 4.78 12.14
CA PRO A 258 -5.60 5.57 10.95
C PRO A 258 -5.92 7.04 11.23
N ALA A 259 -6.73 7.35 12.26
CA ALA A 259 -7.04 8.72 12.64
C ALA A 259 -5.79 9.51 13.07
N HIS A 260 -4.91 8.88 13.85
CA HIS A 260 -3.66 9.47 14.27
C HIS A 260 -2.72 9.74 13.07
N ARG A 261 -2.56 8.76 12.16
CA ARG A 261 -1.75 8.95 10.95
C ARG A 261 -2.26 10.09 10.08
N THR A 262 -3.57 10.17 9.86
CA THR A 262 -4.20 11.24 9.07
C THR A 262 -3.90 12.60 9.67
N ARG A 263 -4.03 12.74 11.00
CA ARG A 263 -3.70 13.97 11.71
C ARG A 263 -2.21 14.32 11.59
N THR A 264 -1.32 13.35 11.81
CA THR A 264 0.13 13.53 11.70
C THR A 264 0.53 13.98 10.28
N ILE A 265 -0.01 13.33 9.24
CA ILE A 265 0.22 13.72 7.84
C ILE A 265 -0.25 15.16 7.58
N SER A 266 -1.40 15.56 8.12
CA SER A 266 -1.91 16.92 7.97
C SER A 266 -0.99 17.96 8.63
N ILE A 267 -0.44 17.66 9.80
CA ILE A 267 0.52 18.51 10.49
C ILE A 267 1.81 18.62 9.69
N ILE A 268 2.37 17.50 9.23
CA ILE A 268 3.57 17.45 8.39
C ILE A 268 3.36 18.29 7.13
N LYS A 269 2.24 18.10 6.43
CA LYS A 269 1.89 18.82 5.21
C LYS A 269 1.87 20.33 5.45
N LYS A 270 1.24 20.77 6.53
CA LYS A 270 1.19 22.19 6.91
C LYS A 270 2.59 22.73 7.19
N ARG A 271 3.42 22.04 7.97
CA ARG A 271 4.79 22.49 8.27
C ARG A 271 5.65 22.64 7.01
N LEU A 272 5.54 21.68 6.08
CA LEU A 272 6.24 21.72 4.80
C LEU A 272 5.77 22.92 3.95
N GLN A 273 4.47 23.21 3.94
CA GLN A 273 3.91 24.39 3.26
C GLN A 273 4.39 25.70 3.87
N ASP A 274 4.44 25.76 5.20
CA ASP A 274 4.88 26.92 5.98
C ASP A 274 6.43 27.05 6.02
N LYS A 275 7.15 26.11 5.39
CA LYS A 275 8.64 26.03 5.38
C LYS A 275 9.24 26.00 6.79
N LEU A 276 8.58 25.31 7.70
CA LEU A 276 9.07 25.08 9.06
C LEU A 276 9.92 23.80 9.10
N PRO A 277 10.91 23.71 10.02
CA PRO A 277 11.72 22.50 10.19
C PRO A 277 10.83 21.25 10.35
N CYS A 278 11.10 20.21 9.55
CA CYS A 278 10.26 19.02 9.50
C CYS A 278 11.10 17.77 9.24
N HIS A 279 11.28 16.96 10.28
CA HIS A 279 12.07 15.72 10.28
C HIS A 279 11.12 14.55 10.43
N VAL A 280 10.94 13.75 9.38
CA VAL A 280 9.99 12.64 9.39
C VAL A 280 10.74 11.32 9.37
N VAL A 281 10.39 10.44 10.30
CA VAL A 281 10.82 9.04 10.28
C VAL A 281 9.62 8.17 9.96
N ALA A 282 9.70 7.40 8.89
CA ALA A 282 8.60 6.59 8.40
C ALA A 282 9.00 5.15 8.07
N THR A 283 8.02 4.29 7.98
CA THR A 283 8.12 3.02 7.26
C THR A 283 7.44 3.12 5.89
N GLN A 284 7.24 2.00 5.21
CA GLN A 284 6.65 1.95 3.86
C GLN A 284 5.28 2.63 3.72
N CYS A 285 4.61 2.96 4.81
CA CYS A 285 3.31 3.63 4.78
C CYS A 285 3.30 5.03 4.13
N ILE A 286 4.48 5.67 3.96
CA ILE A 286 4.62 6.95 3.26
C ILE A 286 4.78 6.78 1.74
N GLU A 287 5.18 5.61 1.27
CA GLU A 287 5.50 5.35 -0.14
C GLU A 287 4.26 5.46 -1.04
N ALA A 288 3.08 5.06 -0.54
CA ALA A 288 1.84 5.10 -1.29
C ALA A 288 0.74 5.90 -0.55
N GLY A 289 -0.07 6.63 -1.30
CA GLY A 289 -1.25 7.33 -0.75
C GLY A 289 -0.98 8.57 0.09
N VAL A 290 0.26 9.08 0.11
CA VAL A 290 0.60 10.27 0.91
C VAL A 290 1.20 11.34 -0.01
N ASP A 291 0.63 12.56 0.04
CA ASP A 291 1.08 13.68 -0.77
C ASP A 291 1.96 14.63 0.07
N LEU A 292 3.21 14.22 0.24
CA LEU A 292 4.27 14.99 0.92
C LEU A 292 5.43 15.21 -0.05
N ASP A 293 6.16 16.30 0.14
CA ASP A 293 7.27 16.73 -0.70
C ASP A 293 8.44 17.22 0.16
N PHE A 294 9.55 16.49 0.13
CA PHE A 294 10.74 16.75 0.92
C PHE A 294 11.92 17.16 0.02
N ALA A 295 12.84 17.98 0.57
CA ALA A 295 14.06 18.33 -0.12
C ALA A 295 15.09 17.19 -0.12
N VAL A 296 15.14 16.43 0.98
CA VAL A 296 16.09 15.33 1.19
C VAL A 296 15.35 14.11 1.68
N MET A 297 15.70 12.95 1.11
CA MET A 297 15.16 11.64 1.48
C MET A 297 16.30 10.70 1.83
N TYR A 298 16.20 10.05 2.98
CA TYR A 298 16.99 8.86 3.32
C TYR A 298 16.12 7.61 3.15
N ARG A 299 16.64 6.60 2.48
CA ARG A 299 15.93 5.33 2.29
C ARG A 299 16.83 4.16 2.66
N ALA A 300 16.45 3.38 3.65
CA ALA A 300 17.12 2.11 3.89
C ALA A 300 17.01 1.22 2.65
N LEU A 301 18.09 0.52 2.30
CA LEU A 301 18.12 -0.37 1.12
C LEU A 301 16.88 -1.27 1.06
N ALA A 302 16.25 -1.29 -0.09
CA ALA A 302 14.95 -1.91 -0.33
C ALA A 302 14.87 -2.42 -1.77
N PRO A 303 13.81 -3.13 -2.16
CA PRO A 303 13.49 -3.39 -3.55
C PRO A 303 13.43 -2.11 -4.39
N LEU A 304 13.81 -2.20 -5.68
CA LEU A 304 13.93 -1.02 -6.55
C LEU A 304 12.63 -0.20 -6.62
N GLU A 305 11.49 -0.85 -6.68
CA GLU A 305 10.18 -0.19 -6.68
C GLU A 305 9.94 0.66 -5.42
N ALA A 306 10.36 0.17 -4.25
CA ALA A 306 10.25 0.91 -3.00
C ALA A 306 11.22 2.11 -2.95
N VAL A 307 12.43 1.96 -3.51
CA VAL A 307 13.38 3.07 -3.69
C VAL A 307 12.78 4.15 -4.58
N ILE A 308 12.19 3.77 -5.72
CA ILE A 308 11.56 4.70 -6.67
C ILE A 308 10.35 5.39 -6.05
N GLN A 309 9.53 4.68 -5.28
CA GLN A 309 8.38 5.26 -4.58
C GLN A 309 8.80 6.29 -3.52
N ALA A 310 9.84 5.98 -2.74
CA ALA A 310 10.43 6.92 -1.79
C ALA A 310 11.03 8.15 -2.50
N ALA A 311 11.82 7.95 -3.57
CA ALA A 311 12.35 9.03 -4.39
C ALA A 311 11.24 9.91 -4.98
N GLY A 312 10.07 9.34 -5.29
CA GLY A 312 8.88 10.06 -5.73
C GLY A 312 8.26 10.98 -4.68
N ARG A 313 8.78 11.02 -3.44
CA ARG A 313 8.43 11.97 -2.37
C ARG A 313 9.49 13.06 -2.19
N CYS A 314 10.58 12.99 -2.96
CA CYS A 314 11.66 13.97 -2.95
C CYS A 314 11.50 14.90 -4.15
N ASN A 315 11.48 16.21 -3.91
CA ASN A 315 11.22 17.22 -4.95
C ASN A 315 10.05 16.86 -5.87
N ARG A 316 9.00 16.33 -5.25
CA ARG A 316 7.83 15.76 -5.94
C ARG A 316 7.17 16.75 -6.89
N ASN A 317 7.07 18.00 -6.47
CA ASN A 317 6.46 19.07 -7.26
C ASN A 317 7.44 19.77 -8.20
N GLY A 318 8.73 19.45 -8.15
CA GLY A 318 9.76 20.05 -8.98
C GLY A 318 9.95 21.55 -8.70
N LEU A 319 9.78 21.97 -7.44
CA LEU A 319 9.87 23.37 -7.03
C LEU A 319 11.26 23.75 -6.50
N LEU A 320 12.13 22.79 -6.24
CA LEU A 320 13.49 23.07 -5.80
C LEU A 320 14.33 23.56 -6.97
N PRO A 321 15.27 24.51 -6.75
CA PRO A 321 16.18 25.00 -7.78
C PRO A 321 17.22 23.95 -8.20
N GLN A 322 17.50 22.96 -7.35
CA GLN A 322 18.39 21.82 -7.58
C GLN A 322 17.61 20.52 -7.46
N PRO A 323 18.07 19.43 -8.05
CA PRO A 323 17.48 18.11 -7.81
C PRO A 323 17.43 17.77 -6.31
N GLY A 324 16.33 17.15 -5.87
CA GLY A 324 16.23 16.65 -4.51
C GLY A 324 17.23 15.51 -4.26
N GLN A 325 17.73 15.41 -3.06
CA GLN A 325 18.75 14.43 -2.68
C GLN A 325 18.10 13.18 -2.12
N VAL A 326 18.43 12.02 -2.67
CA VAL A 326 17.97 10.70 -2.17
C VAL A 326 19.20 9.88 -1.78
N VAL A 327 19.33 9.59 -0.50
CA VAL A 327 20.45 8.79 0.04
C VAL A 327 19.94 7.39 0.37
N ILE A 328 20.48 6.40 -0.32
CA ILE A 328 20.18 4.98 -0.05
C ILE A 328 21.30 4.41 0.83
N PHE A 329 20.92 3.83 1.97
CA PHE A 329 21.87 3.30 2.94
C PHE A 329 21.44 1.92 3.47
N GLU A 330 22.39 1.13 3.95
CA GLU A 330 22.10 -0.11 4.66
C GLU A 330 22.25 0.16 6.17
N PRO A 331 21.18 0.02 6.99
CA PRO A 331 21.30 0.22 8.43
C PRO A 331 22.23 -0.81 9.07
N GLU A 332 23.06 -0.37 10.00
CA GLU A 332 23.84 -1.27 10.83
C GLU A 332 22.91 -1.97 11.83
N ASP A 333 22.73 -3.27 11.67
CA ASP A 333 21.94 -4.13 12.56
C ASP A 333 22.41 -5.58 12.42
N SER A 334 22.60 -6.28 13.52
CA SER A 334 22.97 -7.70 13.56
C SER A 334 21.79 -8.64 13.30
N GLY A 335 20.57 -8.11 13.31
CA GLY A 335 19.36 -8.89 13.13
C GLY A 335 18.78 -8.83 11.71
N LYS A 336 17.50 -9.13 11.59
CA LYS A 336 16.76 -9.09 10.33
C LYS A 336 16.61 -7.65 9.83
N LEU A 337 16.97 -7.38 8.57
CA LEU A 337 16.90 -6.04 7.96
C LEU A 337 15.60 -5.79 7.17
N TYR A 338 14.88 -6.84 6.82
CA TYR A 338 13.73 -6.78 5.91
C TYR A 338 12.49 -7.45 6.50
N PRO A 339 11.29 -6.98 6.15
CA PRO A 339 10.04 -7.52 6.72
C PRO A 339 9.69 -8.93 6.22
N GLY A 340 10.18 -9.35 5.05
CA GLY A 340 9.86 -10.65 4.46
C GLY A 340 10.91 -11.09 3.43
N ASP A 341 10.82 -12.37 3.02
CA ASP A 341 11.82 -12.99 2.13
C ASP A 341 11.79 -12.39 0.72
N TRP A 342 10.61 -12.13 0.17
CA TRP A 342 10.50 -11.50 -1.15
C TRP A 342 11.10 -10.10 -1.17
N TYR A 343 10.88 -9.34 -0.11
CA TYR A 343 11.47 -8.01 0.07
C TYR A 343 13.01 -8.09 0.16
N SER A 344 13.52 -9.07 0.90
CA SER A 344 14.95 -9.36 0.97
C SER A 344 15.53 -9.75 -0.38
N LYS A 345 14.85 -10.61 -1.15
CA LYS A 345 15.25 -11.01 -2.52
C LYS A 345 15.33 -9.79 -3.44
N GLY A 346 14.34 -8.90 -3.38
CA GLY A 346 14.33 -7.66 -4.18
C GLY A 346 15.51 -6.74 -3.85
N ALA A 347 15.79 -6.52 -2.56
CA ALA A 347 16.94 -5.73 -2.14
C ALA A 347 18.29 -6.38 -2.56
N ALA A 348 18.40 -7.70 -2.49
CA ALA A 348 19.59 -8.43 -2.91
C ALA A 348 19.82 -8.35 -4.43
N VAL A 349 18.74 -8.43 -5.24
CA VAL A 349 18.84 -8.25 -6.70
C VAL A 349 19.33 -6.84 -7.02
N LEU A 350 18.79 -5.80 -6.37
CA LEU A 350 19.23 -4.43 -6.57
C LEU A 350 20.70 -4.26 -6.18
N LYS A 351 21.12 -4.78 -5.02
CA LYS A 351 22.54 -4.74 -4.57
C LYS A 351 23.47 -5.45 -5.55
N ASN A 352 23.03 -6.57 -6.13
CA ASN A 352 23.80 -7.28 -7.17
C ASN A 352 23.89 -6.46 -8.47
N MET A 353 22.82 -5.78 -8.88
CA MET A 353 22.86 -4.89 -10.06
C MET A 353 23.87 -3.76 -9.85
N LEU A 354 23.84 -3.11 -8.69
CA LEU A 354 24.78 -2.04 -8.33
C LEU A 354 26.24 -2.49 -8.31
N ALA A 355 26.50 -3.71 -7.87
CA ALA A 355 27.86 -4.29 -7.90
C ALA A 355 28.39 -4.56 -9.33
N ASN A 356 27.48 -4.67 -10.34
CA ASN A 356 27.83 -4.93 -11.72
C ASN A 356 27.79 -3.66 -12.60
N GLY A 357 27.36 -2.53 -12.09
CA GLY A 357 27.31 -1.27 -12.80
C GLY A 357 26.37 -0.25 -12.18
N PRO A 358 26.35 0.98 -12.69
CA PRO A 358 25.46 2.01 -12.17
C PRO A 358 23.98 1.67 -12.46
N VAL A 359 23.12 1.90 -11.48
CA VAL A 359 21.67 1.77 -11.63
C VAL A 359 21.04 3.16 -11.58
N ASP A 360 20.36 3.55 -12.65
CA ASP A 360 19.56 4.77 -12.70
C ASP A 360 18.09 4.41 -12.44
N ILE A 361 17.53 4.93 -11.35
CA ILE A 361 16.13 4.72 -11.00
C ILE A 361 15.13 5.38 -11.95
N HIS A 362 15.61 6.27 -12.82
CA HIS A 362 14.81 6.96 -13.83
C HIS A 362 14.93 6.30 -15.22
N ASP A 363 15.64 5.19 -15.34
CA ASP A 363 15.74 4.43 -16.58
C ASP A 363 14.78 3.23 -16.57
N PRO A 364 13.73 3.23 -17.43
CA PRO A 364 12.85 2.08 -17.57
C PRO A 364 13.57 0.77 -17.94
N GLY A 365 14.71 0.86 -18.62
CA GLY A 365 15.54 -0.30 -18.94
C GLY A 365 16.10 -0.97 -17.70
N HIS A 366 16.64 -0.20 -16.76
CA HIS A 366 17.09 -0.73 -15.47
C HIS A 366 15.95 -1.30 -14.63
N ILE A 367 14.76 -0.68 -14.68
CA ILE A 367 13.56 -1.19 -13.99
C ILE A 367 13.15 -2.55 -14.57
N SER A 368 13.10 -2.67 -15.90
CA SER A 368 12.79 -3.93 -16.59
C SER A 368 13.83 -5.01 -16.29
N GLU A 369 15.12 -4.67 -16.33
CA GLU A 369 16.21 -5.58 -15.98
C GLU A 369 16.09 -6.08 -14.54
N TYR A 370 15.79 -5.18 -13.60
CA TYR A 370 15.58 -5.54 -12.20
C TYR A 370 14.45 -6.59 -12.05
N TYR A 371 13.28 -6.36 -12.65
CA TYR A 371 12.19 -7.33 -12.58
C TYR A 371 12.51 -8.63 -13.31
N THR A 372 13.21 -8.57 -14.42
CA THR A 372 13.66 -9.76 -15.13
C THR A 372 14.57 -10.62 -14.26
N ARG A 373 15.47 -10.01 -13.52
CA ARG A 373 16.34 -10.72 -12.56
C ARG A 373 15.55 -11.23 -11.34
N LEU A 374 14.66 -10.40 -10.80
CA LEU A 374 13.85 -10.74 -9.63
C LEU A 374 12.91 -11.91 -9.92
N PHE A 375 12.26 -11.93 -11.08
CA PHE A 375 11.32 -12.98 -11.45
C PHE A 375 11.96 -14.34 -11.74
N ARG A 376 13.29 -14.41 -11.89
CA ARG A 376 14.01 -15.71 -11.88
C ARG A 376 13.96 -16.41 -10.52
N HIS A 377 13.69 -15.67 -9.45
CA HIS A 377 13.52 -16.18 -8.09
C HIS A 377 12.04 -16.38 -7.71
N LEU A 378 11.13 -16.17 -8.68
CA LEU A 378 9.72 -16.40 -8.45
C LEU A 378 9.45 -17.90 -8.43
N GLU A 379 8.81 -18.34 -7.36
CA GLU A 379 8.34 -19.69 -7.21
C GLU A 379 6.81 -19.67 -7.16
N ASP A 380 6.18 -20.43 -8.03
CA ASP A 380 4.74 -20.66 -7.97
C ASP A 380 4.41 -21.44 -6.71
N ASP A 381 3.25 -21.22 -6.12
CA ASP A 381 2.70 -22.14 -5.13
C ASP A 381 2.24 -23.44 -5.84
N PRO A 382 2.98 -24.58 -5.69
CA PRO A 382 2.63 -25.81 -6.38
C PRO A 382 1.27 -26.37 -5.96
N ALA A 383 0.86 -26.08 -4.72
CA ALA A 383 -0.42 -26.52 -4.18
C ALA A 383 -1.56 -25.74 -4.81
N LEU A 384 -1.44 -24.41 -4.91
CA LEU A 384 -2.43 -23.56 -5.57
C LEU A 384 -2.63 -23.97 -7.04
N ILE A 385 -1.54 -24.19 -7.78
CA ILE A 385 -1.61 -24.66 -9.18
C ILE A 385 -2.31 -26.01 -9.29
N LYS A 386 -2.02 -26.94 -8.40
CA LYS A 386 -2.68 -28.25 -8.33
C LYS A 386 -4.19 -28.11 -8.11
N TRP A 387 -4.59 -27.29 -7.15
CA TRP A 387 -6.01 -27.09 -6.83
C TRP A 387 -6.77 -26.35 -7.93
N LEU A 388 -6.16 -25.35 -8.57
CA LEU A 388 -6.74 -24.69 -9.74
C LEU A 388 -7.00 -25.69 -10.88
N LYS A 389 -6.04 -26.59 -11.19
CA LYS A 389 -6.21 -27.63 -12.22
C LYS A 389 -7.28 -28.66 -11.83
N ALA A 390 -7.37 -28.99 -10.56
CA ALA A 390 -8.38 -29.93 -10.03
C ALA A 390 -9.77 -29.28 -9.88
N LYS A 391 -9.90 -27.96 -10.04
CA LYS A 391 -11.11 -27.16 -9.77
C LYS A 391 -11.62 -27.35 -8.34
N ASP A 392 -10.68 -27.50 -7.40
CA ASP A 392 -10.98 -27.56 -5.96
C ASP A 392 -11.14 -26.14 -5.41
N TYR A 393 -12.31 -25.57 -5.61
CA TYR A 393 -12.61 -24.19 -5.22
C TYR A 393 -12.47 -23.92 -3.73
N VAL A 394 -12.60 -24.95 -2.88
CA VAL A 394 -12.43 -24.84 -1.42
C VAL A 394 -10.98 -24.54 -1.11
N GLN A 395 -10.07 -25.37 -1.61
CA GLN A 395 -8.63 -25.21 -1.38
C GLN A 395 -8.08 -23.97 -2.11
N VAL A 396 -8.64 -23.62 -3.27
CA VAL A 396 -8.25 -22.42 -4.00
C VAL A 396 -8.57 -21.15 -3.20
N GLU A 397 -9.78 -21.00 -2.65
CA GLU A 397 -10.14 -19.84 -1.82
C GLU A 397 -9.26 -19.74 -0.57
N ASP A 398 -8.98 -20.87 0.07
CA ASP A 398 -8.15 -20.91 1.28
C ASP A 398 -6.68 -20.56 1.00
N ALA A 399 -6.15 -20.94 -0.17
CA ALA A 399 -4.78 -20.67 -0.59
C ALA A 399 -4.60 -19.32 -1.30
N TYR A 400 -5.61 -18.84 -2.02
CA TYR A 400 -5.54 -17.56 -2.72
C TYR A 400 -5.86 -16.40 -1.77
N ARG A 401 -4.87 -15.99 -0.99
CA ARG A 401 -4.98 -14.86 -0.09
C ARG A 401 -3.89 -13.85 -0.39
N LEU A 402 -4.28 -12.62 -0.71
CA LEU A 402 -3.34 -11.53 -0.96
C LEU A 402 -2.62 -11.11 0.33
N ILE A 403 -3.25 -11.29 1.47
CA ILE A 403 -2.69 -11.01 2.79
C ILE A 403 -2.51 -12.34 3.53
N ASP A 404 -1.29 -12.86 3.55
CA ASP A 404 -0.96 -14.16 4.18
C ASP A 404 -1.22 -14.18 5.68
N LYS A 405 -0.94 -13.09 6.37
CA LYS A 405 -1.11 -12.96 7.82
C LYS A 405 -1.83 -11.66 8.14
N GLN A 406 -3.03 -11.78 8.61
CA GLN A 406 -3.70 -10.65 9.25
C GLN A 406 -3.10 -10.43 10.64
N GLY A 407 -2.60 -9.21 10.90
CA GLY A 407 -2.20 -8.84 12.25
C GLY A 407 -3.41 -8.86 13.19
N ILE A 408 -3.14 -9.14 14.46
CA ILE A 408 -4.14 -9.05 15.50
C ILE A 408 -4.54 -7.58 15.66
N GLN A 409 -5.84 -7.31 15.74
CA GLN A 409 -6.38 -5.96 15.74
C GLN A 409 -6.54 -5.45 17.19
N VAL A 410 -5.96 -4.29 17.48
CA VAL A 410 -6.02 -3.66 18.82
C VAL A 410 -6.72 -2.31 18.69
N ILE A 411 -7.80 -2.13 19.40
CA ILE A 411 -8.51 -0.86 19.49
C ILE A 411 -7.84 -0.04 20.60
N VAL A 412 -7.40 1.17 20.25
CA VAL A 412 -6.48 1.97 21.07
C VAL A 412 -7.07 3.29 21.51
N PRO A 413 -6.73 3.80 22.72
CA PRO A 413 -7.23 5.05 23.27
C PRO A 413 -6.50 6.26 22.67
N TYR A 414 -6.81 6.58 21.42
CA TYR A 414 -6.22 7.75 20.76
C TYR A 414 -6.88 9.04 21.27
N ALA A 415 -6.07 9.97 21.79
CA ALA A 415 -6.53 11.22 22.41
C ALA A 415 -7.31 12.16 21.45
N GLY A 416 -7.18 11.99 20.13
CA GLY A 416 -7.97 12.73 19.15
C GLY A 416 -9.38 12.18 18.93
N GLU A 417 -9.70 10.99 19.48
CA GLU A 417 -10.96 10.25 19.30
C GLU A 417 -11.40 9.60 20.62
N GLU A 418 -11.26 10.31 21.74
CA GLU A 418 -11.56 9.77 23.10
C GLU A 418 -13.02 9.36 23.29
N GLU A 419 -13.95 10.16 22.74
CA GLU A 419 -15.39 9.85 22.82
C GLU A 419 -15.69 8.55 22.07
N LEU A 420 -15.18 8.42 20.83
CA LEU A 420 -15.33 7.22 20.03
C LEU A 420 -14.76 5.99 20.74
N TYR A 421 -13.55 6.10 21.30
CA TYR A 421 -12.94 4.98 22.03
C TYR A 421 -13.80 4.55 23.25
N ARG A 422 -14.31 5.51 24.02
CA ARG A 422 -15.13 5.24 25.21
C ARG A 422 -16.45 4.56 24.84
N GLU A 423 -17.12 5.06 23.81
CA GLU A 423 -18.38 4.50 23.32
C GLU A 423 -18.17 3.08 22.78
N ILE A 424 -17.24 2.90 21.85
CA ILE A 424 -16.96 1.62 21.19
C ILE A 424 -16.48 0.57 22.21
N SER A 425 -15.58 0.93 23.12
CA SER A 425 -15.07 -0.01 24.14
C SER A 425 -16.18 -0.50 25.08
N SER A 426 -17.12 0.38 25.43
CA SER A 426 -18.29 0.01 26.25
C SER A 426 -19.20 -0.97 25.49
N GLN A 427 -19.54 -0.67 24.25
CA GLN A 427 -20.41 -1.50 23.42
C GLN A 427 -19.77 -2.86 23.10
N LEU A 428 -18.46 -2.91 22.82
CA LEU A 428 -17.75 -4.16 22.57
C LEU A 428 -17.71 -5.10 23.79
N ARG A 429 -17.63 -4.54 24.99
CA ARG A 429 -17.70 -5.33 26.24
C ARG A 429 -19.10 -5.86 26.51
N SER A 430 -20.16 -5.10 26.20
CA SER A 430 -21.54 -5.49 26.40
C SER A 430 -22.10 -6.42 25.34
N ASP A 431 -21.91 -6.07 24.08
CA ASP A 431 -22.59 -6.68 22.93
C ASP A 431 -21.70 -7.66 22.16
N GLY A 432 -20.38 -7.59 22.40
CA GLY A 432 -19.38 -8.35 21.65
C GLY A 432 -19.03 -7.73 20.29
N VAL A 433 -18.14 -8.40 19.55
CA VAL A 433 -17.62 -7.93 18.27
C VAL A 433 -18.65 -8.13 17.16
N THR A 434 -19.10 -7.04 16.56
CA THR A 434 -19.96 -7.04 15.36
C THR A 434 -19.28 -6.33 14.19
N ALA A 435 -19.67 -6.66 12.97
CA ALA A 435 -19.13 -6.00 11.78
C ALA A 435 -19.37 -4.48 11.77
N GLU A 436 -20.47 -4.02 12.38
CA GLU A 436 -20.81 -2.62 12.51
C GLU A 436 -19.85 -1.90 13.47
N LEU A 437 -19.69 -2.44 14.69
CA LEU A 437 -18.76 -1.89 15.69
C LEU A 437 -17.33 -1.87 15.18
N MET A 438 -16.89 -2.90 14.44
CA MET A 438 -15.54 -2.92 13.87
C MET A 438 -15.32 -1.88 12.78
N ARG A 439 -16.33 -1.56 11.99
CA ARG A 439 -16.26 -0.45 11.03
C ARG A 439 -16.15 0.91 11.73
N GLN A 440 -16.90 1.10 12.82
CA GLN A 440 -16.81 2.31 13.63
C GLN A 440 -15.47 2.42 14.36
N ALA A 441 -14.91 1.31 14.83
CA ALA A 441 -13.61 1.25 15.50
C ALA A 441 -12.41 1.38 14.54
N ALA A 442 -12.60 1.21 13.23
CA ALA A 442 -11.51 1.22 12.25
C ALA A 442 -10.56 2.43 12.37
N PRO A 443 -11.04 3.68 12.59
CA PRO A 443 -10.14 4.83 12.76
C PRO A 443 -9.18 4.73 13.94
N ILE A 444 -9.55 3.99 14.98
CA ILE A 444 -8.79 3.83 16.23
C ILE A 444 -8.27 2.40 16.41
N THR A 445 -8.10 1.63 15.33
CA THR A 445 -7.61 0.25 15.38
C THR A 445 -6.21 0.15 14.78
N VAL A 446 -5.32 -0.57 15.47
CA VAL A 446 -3.93 -0.83 15.05
C VAL A 446 -3.74 -2.33 14.89
N ALA A 447 -3.03 -2.75 13.84
CA ALA A 447 -2.64 -4.14 13.65
C ALA A 447 -1.25 -4.42 14.27
N THR A 448 -1.14 -5.47 15.07
CA THR A 448 0.13 -5.95 15.62
C THR A 448 0.31 -7.44 15.36
N PHE A 449 1.55 -7.90 15.36
CA PHE A 449 1.91 -9.33 15.29
C PHE A 449 2.51 -9.83 16.61
N ASP A 450 2.56 -8.99 17.63
CA ASP A 450 3.11 -9.34 18.93
C ASP A 450 2.03 -9.94 19.84
N GLU A 451 1.74 -11.22 19.60
CA GLU A 451 0.76 -11.97 20.39
C GLU A 451 1.17 -12.11 21.86
N ALA A 452 2.47 -12.21 22.13
CA ALA A 452 2.97 -12.38 23.50
C ALA A 452 2.67 -11.13 24.35
N MET A 453 2.94 -9.95 23.82
CA MET A 453 2.67 -8.69 24.48
C MET A 453 1.16 -8.42 24.60
N LEU A 454 0.37 -8.84 23.60
CA LEU A 454 -1.08 -8.73 23.70
C LEU A 454 -1.69 -9.60 24.81
N LYS A 455 -1.10 -10.75 25.12
CA LYS A 455 -1.53 -11.58 26.26
C LYS A 455 -1.28 -10.89 27.62
N LEU A 456 -0.30 -9.98 27.68
CA LEU A 456 0.04 -9.24 28.89
C LEU A 456 -0.73 -7.91 29.01
N HIS A 457 -0.98 -7.24 27.88
CA HIS A 457 -1.50 -5.86 27.83
C HIS A 457 -2.88 -5.74 27.20
N GLY A 458 -3.42 -6.82 26.61
CA GLY A 458 -4.66 -6.80 25.84
C GLY A 458 -5.79 -7.58 26.50
N GLU A 459 -6.99 -7.01 26.46
CA GLU A 459 -8.26 -7.65 26.80
C GLU A 459 -8.84 -8.28 25.52
N PRO A 460 -8.94 -9.62 25.40
CA PRO A 460 -9.48 -10.26 24.22
C PRO A 460 -10.99 -10.01 24.11
N LEU A 461 -11.43 -9.73 22.88
CA LEU A 461 -12.84 -9.52 22.56
C LEU A 461 -13.43 -10.77 21.90
N PHE A 462 -14.72 -10.99 22.12
CA PHE A 462 -15.42 -12.18 21.67
C PHE A 462 -16.58 -11.80 20.76
N PHE A 463 -16.95 -12.71 19.85
CA PHE A 463 -18.19 -12.56 19.09
C PHE A 463 -19.42 -12.67 19.99
N PRO A 464 -20.55 -12.05 19.62
CA PRO A 464 -21.80 -12.20 20.37
C PRO A 464 -22.12 -13.67 20.60
N ARG A 465 -22.53 -14.04 21.80
CA ARG A 465 -22.82 -15.45 22.16
C ARG A 465 -23.87 -16.05 21.24
N ARG A 466 -23.47 -17.00 20.41
CA ARG A 466 -24.36 -17.88 19.68
C ARG A 466 -24.30 -19.28 20.31
N ARG A 467 -25.41 -19.73 20.92
CA ARG A 467 -25.60 -21.12 21.42
C ARG A 467 -24.44 -21.61 22.33
N GLN A 468 -24.21 -20.97 23.44
CA GLN A 468 -23.31 -21.42 24.55
C GLN A 468 -21.79 -21.48 24.23
N SER A 469 -21.32 -21.17 23.02
CA SER A 469 -19.90 -21.09 22.72
C SER A 469 -19.41 -19.64 22.75
N VAL A 470 -18.28 -19.41 23.40
CA VAL A 470 -17.55 -18.14 23.36
C VAL A 470 -16.42 -18.31 22.36
N GLU A 471 -16.51 -17.62 21.22
CA GLU A 471 -15.53 -17.69 20.16
C GLU A 471 -14.70 -16.40 20.16
N ALA A 472 -13.36 -16.55 20.21
CA ALA A 472 -12.43 -15.43 20.16
C ALA A 472 -12.51 -14.74 18.80
N SER A 473 -12.54 -13.41 18.79
CA SER A 473 -12.73 -12.62 17.57
C SER A 473 -11.43 -12.25 16.85
N GLY A 474 -10.28 -12.37 17.53
CA GLY A 474 -9.00 -11.85 17.05
C GLY A 474 -8.84 -10.33 17.22
N TYR A 475 -9.78 -9.68 17.92
CA TYR A 475 -9.74 -8.27 18.31
C TYR A 475 -9.45 -8.13 19.81
N TYR A 476 -8.75 -7.05 20.14
CA TYR A 476 -8.37 -6.74 21.52
C TYR A 476 -8.64 -5.26 21.82
N LEU A 477 -8.93 -4.98 23.11
CA LEU A 477 -8.77 -3.66 23.73
C LEU A 477 -7.48 -3.65 24.55
N LEU A 478 -6.91 -2.50 24.82
CA LEU A 478 -5.88 -2.41 25.87
C LEU A 478 -6.55 -2.61 27.24
N LEU A 479 -5.87 -3.36 28.13
CA LEU A 479 -6.32 -3.53 29.51
C LEU A 479 -6.42 -2.18 30.21
N THR A 480 -7.37 -2.05 31.11
CA THR A 480 -7.48 -0.87 31.99
C THR A 480 -6.19 -0.68 32.78
N GLY A 481 -5.62 0.52 32.73
CA GLY A 481 -4.30 0.83 33.29
C GLY A 481 -3.12 0.60 32.35
N HIS A 482 -3.34 0.03 31.14
CA HIS A 482 -2.33 -0.17 30.11
C HIS A 482 -2.52 0.76 28.89
N GLU A 483 -3.33 1.81 29.06
CA GLU A 483 -3.59 2.81 28.01
C GLU A 483 -2.30 3.54 27.57
N SER A 484 -1.31 3.62 28.45
CA SER A 484 0.03 4.18 28.17
C SER A 484 0.81 3.38 27.12
N CYS A 485 0.40 2.15 26.78
CA CYS A 485 0.92 1.43 25.63
C CYS A 485 0.60 2.11 24.29
N TYR A 486 -0.34 3.06 24.28
CA TYR A 486 -0.58 3.90 23.10
C TYR A 486 -0.17 5.34 23.40
N THR A 487 0.92 5.79 22.78
CA THR A 487 1.51 7.11 22.99
C THR A 487 1.06 8.13 21.93
N SER A 488 1.09 9.42 22.29
CA SER A 488 0.68 10.53 21.43
C SER A 488 1.67 10.82 20.28
N ASP A 489 2.85 10.26 20.32
CA ASP A 489 3.92 10.51 19.33
C ASP A 489 4.29 9.27 18.51
N MET A 490 4.31 8.07 19.10
CA MET A 490 4.70 6.84 18.41
C MET A 490 3.57 5.79 18.26
N GLY A 491 2.37 6.04 18.82
CA GLY A 491 1.27 5.10 18.74
C GLY A 491 1.45 3.87 19.64
N LEU A 492 1.12 2.67 19.14
CA LEU A 492 1.16 1.43 19.91
C LEU A 492 2.59 0.97 20.16
N GLN A 493 3.00 1.00 21.42
CA GLN A 493 4.31 0.62 21.89
C GLN A 493 4.18 -0.33 23.09
N PHE A 494 4.52 -1.59 22.90
CA PHE A 494 4.67 -2.47 24.05
C PHE A 494 6.10 -2.28 24.60
N GLN A 495 6.19 -1.83 25.84
CA GLN A 495 7.48 -1.81 26.54
C GLN A 495 7.86 -3.27 26.86
N GLU A 496 9.07 -3.67 26.51
CA GLU A 496 9.64 -4.90 27.03
C GLU A 496 9.79 -4.69 28.55
N THR A 497 8.89 -5.28 29.33
CA THR A 497 9.01 -5.34 30.78
C THR A 497 10.25 -6.16 31.09
N LYS A 498 11.29 -5.51 31.59
CA LYS A 498 12.45 -6.23 32.08
C LYS A 498 12.03 -7.08 33.30
N PRO A 499 12.60 -8.29 33.48
CA PRO A 499 12.29 -9.14 34.64
C PRO A 499 12.41 -8.43 35.99
N GLU A 500 13.18 -7.33 36.06
CA GLU A 500 13.38 -6.50 37.24
C GLU A 500 12.12 -5.70 37.65
N ASP A 501 11.18 -5.44 36.75
CA ASP A 501 9.94 -4.70 37.01
C ASP A 501 8.87 -5.52 37.72
N TYR A 502 9.09 -6.82 37.91
CA TYR A 502 8.18 -7.72 38.66
C TYR A 502 8.66 -8.01 40.07
N MET A 503 9.72 -7.38 40.56
CA MET A 503 10.17 -7.47 41.94
C MET A 503 9.72 -6.23 42.72
N LEU A 504 8.44 -6.22 43.13
CA LEU A 504 7.91 -5.42 44.24
C LEU A 504 7.18 -6.33 45.18
#